data_9a79cfe5be786e3b83b9829c0c09c781
#
_entry.id   9a79cfe5be786e3b83b9829c0c09c781
#
_cell.length_a   1.000
_cell.length_b   1.000
_cell.length_c   1.000
_cell.angle_alpha   90.00
_cell.angle_beta   90.00
_cell.angle_gamma   90.00
#
_symmetry.space_group_name_H-M   'P 1'
#
loop_
_entity.id
_entity.type
_entity.pdbx_description
1 polymer ?
#
loop_
_entity_poly.entity_id
_entity_poly.type
_entity_poly.pdbx_seq_one_letter_code
_entity_poly.pdbx_strand_id
1 'polypeptide(L)'
;MSIGILGKKLGMSQLFDDKGNSVPVTLIEAGPCRVTQLKTTALDGYTAVQIGYGLSKEKHLSKPEKGHLLKSGEELLKHLKEYRVEETSSYEIGKQITVKNFEVRKLISVANLWVEVLQVTRKDTVLAEVL
;
A
#
# COMPACT_ATOMS: atom_id res chain seq x y z
N MET A 1 0.26 9.47 12.30
CA MET A 1 0.37 9.25 10.85
C MET A 1 -0.39 7.99 10.47
N SER A 2 -1.06 8.01 9.35
CA SER A 2 -1.80 6.85 8.84
C SER A 2 -0.90 5.99 7.95
N ILE A 3 -1.13 4.67 7.94
CA ILE A 3 -0.49 3.77 6.99
C ILE A 3 -1.00 4.06 5.58
N GLY A 4 -0.16 3.88 4.58
CA GLY A 4 -0.54 3.92 3.17
C GLY A 4 -0.77 2.52 2.59
N ILE A 5 -1.18 2.46 1.33
CA ILE A 5 -1.30 1.24 0.55
C ILE A 5 -0.51 1.38 -0.75
N LEU A 6 0.08 0.30 -1.21
CA LEU A 6 0.77 0.25 -2.49
C LEU A 6 -0.18 -0.26 -3.57
N GLY A 7 -0.12 0.34 -4.74
CA GLY A 7 -0.94 -0.04 -5.88
C GLY A 7 -0.28 0.22 -7.21
N LYS A 8 -0.86 -0.33 -8.27
CA LYS A 8 -0.40 -0.16 -9.65
C LYS A 8 -1.41 0.65 -10.44
N LYS A 9 -0.95 1.68 -11.11
CA LYS A 9 -1.78 2.45 -12.04
C LYS A 9 -2.14 1.59 -13.26
N LEU A 10 -3.43 1.46 -13.54
CA LEU A 10 -3.95 0.74 -14.71
C LEU A 10 -4.19 1.68 -15.89
N GLY A 11 -4.59 2.92 -15.64
CA GLY A 11 -4.90 3.89 -16.67
C GLY A 11 -5.82 4.99 -16.15
N MET A 12 -6.38 5.76 -17.06
CA MET A 12 -7.34 6.82 -16.76
C MET A 12 -8.67 6.57 -17.45
N SER A 13 -9.75 7.02 -16.84
CA SER A 13 -11.11 6.91 -17.33
C SER A 13 -11.94 8.11 -16.90
N GLN A 14 -13.24 8.07 -17.22
CA GLN A 14 -14.21 9.08 -16.81
C GLN A 14 -15.36 8.39 -16.07
N LEU A 15 -15.81 9.02 -15.01
CA LEU A 15 -17.05 8.67 -14.33
C LEU A 15 -18.01 9.85 -14.40
N PHE A 16 -19.31 9.54 -14.41
CA PHE A 16 -20.35 10.55 -14.38
C PHE A 16 -20.93 10.61 -12.96
N ASP A 17 -21.02 11.83 -12.42
CA ASP A 17 -21.67 12.03 -11.13
C ASP A 17 -23.21 11.97 -11.28
N ASP A 18 -23.93 12.01 -10.16
CA ASP A 18 -25.41 11.99 -10.14
C ASP A 18 -26.04 13.17 -10.88
N LYS A 19 -25.27 14.22 -11.12
CA LYS A 19 -25.69 15.41 -11.87
C LYS A 19 -25.36 15.34 -13.36
N GLY A 20 -24.73 14.26 -13.81
CA GLY A 20 -24.31 14.06 -15.20
C GLY A 20 -23.02 14.74 -15.61
N ASN A 21 -22.24 15.28 -14.66
CA ASN A 21 -20.94 15.87 -14.94
C ASN A 21 -19.90 14.79 -15.13
N SER A 22 -19.01 14.96 -16.11
CA SER A 22 -17.88 14.07 -16.33
C SER A 22 -16.75 14.36 -15.33
N VAL A 23 -16.34 13.36 -14.58
CA VAL A 23 -15.23 13.43 -13.64
C VAL A 23 -14.09 12.55 -14.16
N PRO A 24 -12.91 13.11 -14.47
CA PRO A 24 -11.75 12.32 -14.83
C PRO A 24 -11.24 11.55 -13.60
N VAL A 25 -10.93 10.26 -13.78
CA VAL A 25 -10.46 9.39 -12.72
C VAL A 25 -9.24 8.59 -13.17
N THR A 26 -8.37 8.29 -12.25
CA THR A 26 -7.27 7.35 -12.45
C THR A 26 -7.63 6.01 -11.82
N LEU A 27 -7.50 4.94 -12.58
CA LEU A 27 -7.74 3.57 -12.14
C LEU A 27 -6.46 3.00 -11.53
N ILE A 28 -6.54 2.58 -10.28
CA ILE A 28 -5.42 2.03 -9.54
C ILE A 28 -5.82 0.67 -8.99
N GLU A 29 -5.04 -0.35 -9.33
CA GLU A 29 -5.11 -1.65 -8.69
C GLU A 29 -4.40 -1.59 -7.34
N ALA A 30 -5.12 -1.21 -6.29
CA ALA A 30 -4.62 -1.27 -4.92
C ALA A 30 -4.79 -2.69 -4.41
N GLY A 31 -3.84 -3.54 -4.76
CA GLY A 31 -3.87 -4.95 -4.41
C GLY A 31 -3.62 -5.19 -2.93
N PRO A 32 -3.84 -6.43 -2.47
CA PRO A 32 -3.55 -6.76 -1.09
C PRO A 32 -2.06 -6.57 -0.82
N CYS A 33 -1.75 -5.70 0.14
CA CYS A 33 -0.40 -5.55 0.67
C CYS A 33 -0.25 -6.43 1.90
N ARG A 34 0.97 -6.92 2.17
CA ARG A 34 1.26 -7.73 3.34
C ARG A 34 2.26 -7.01 4.24
N VAL A 35 2.00 -7.05 5.54
CA VAL A 35 2.95 -6.53 6.54
C VAL A 35 4.17 -7.47 6.59
N THR A 36 5.34 -6.94 6.26
CA THR A 36 6.57 -7.71 6.21
C THR A 36 7.45 -7.51 7.46
N GLN A 37 7.40 -6.34 8.06
CA GLN A 37 8.15 -6.05 9.27
C GLN A 37 7.46 -4.97 10.10
N LEU A 38 7.56 -5.10 11.41
CA LEU A 38 7.20 -4.07 12.38
C LEU A 38 8.48 -3.52 13.00
N LYS A 39 8.61 -2.21 13.03
CA LYS A 39 9.72 -1.51 13.69
C LYS A 39 9.23 -0.84 14.96
N THR A 40 10.01 -0.99 16.01
CA THR A 40 9.68 -0.44 17.33
C THR A 40 10.79 0.48 17.80
N THR A 41 10.45 1.45 18.65
CA THR A 41 11.40 2.41 19.21
C THR A 41 12.52 1.72 19.99
N ALA A 42 12.23 0.61 20.66
CA ALA A 42 13.20 -0.12 21.48
C ALA A 42 14.30 -0.80 20.64
N LEU A 43 13.96 -1.32 19.46
CA LEU A 43 14.90 -2.05 18.60
C LEU A 43 15.47 -1.19 17.47
N ASP A 44 14.65 -0.35 16.87
CA ASP A 44 14.96 0.39 15.63
C ASP A 44 15.09 1.90 15.84
N GLY A 45 14.73 2.42 17.03
CA GLY A 45 14.75 3.82 17.36
C GLY A 45 13.56 4.64 16.83
N TYR A 46 12.64 4.02 16.10
CA TYR A 46 11.41 4.62 15.60
C TYR A 46 10.32 3.58 15.38
N THR A 47 9.09 4.02 15.31
CA THR A 47 7.92 3.14 15.11
C THR A 47 7.44 3.21 13.67
N ALA A 48 7.43 2.08 12.98
CA ALA A 48 7.03 2.00 11.58
C ALA A 48 6.49 0.60 11.22
N VAL A 49 5.72 0.55 10.14
CA VAL A 49 5.22 -0.69 9.55
C VAL A 49 5.74 -0.78 8.12
N GLN A 50 6.43 -1.86 7.79
CA GLN A 50 6.85 -2.16 6.44
C GLN A 50 5.78 -3.03 5.78
N ILE A 51 5.34 -2.63 4.59
CA ILE A 51 4.41 -3.38 3.77
C ILE A 51 5.06 -3.77 2.44
N GLY A 52 4.62 -4.90 1.92
CA GLY A 52 5.05 -5.42 0.63
C GLY A 52 3.89 -5.56 -0.34
N TYR A 53 4.16 -5.33 -1.62
CA TYR A 53 3.20 -5.43 -2.71
C TYR A 53 3.82 -6.09 -3.94
N GLY A 54 3.00 -6.83 -4.67
CA GLY A 54 3.38 -7.50 -5.91
C GLY A 54 4.21 -8.76 -5.68
N LEU A 55 3.82 -9.85 -6.36
CA LEU A 55 4.54 -11.10 -6.30
C LEU A 55 5.80 -11.05 -7.16
N SER A 56 6.89 -11.57 -6.66
CA SER A 56 8.15 -11.71 -7.37
C SER A 56 8.52 -13.18 -7.55
N LYS A 57 9.24 -13.46 -8.63
CA LYS A 57 9.83 -14.79 -8.82
C LYS A 57 11.12 -14.89 -8.00
N GLU A 58 11.39 -16.07 -7.49
CA GLU A 58 12.59 -16.35 -6.67
C GLU A 58 13.91 -15.91 -7.32
N LYS A 59 14.03 -16.08 -8.63
CA LYS A 59 15.21 -15.70 -9.40
C LYS A 59 15.49 -14.18 -9.45
N HIS A 60 14.51 -13.35 -9.15
CA HIS A 60 14.62 -11.89 -9.18
C HIS A 60 15.01 -11.29 -7.84
N LEU A 61 15.13 -12.10 -6.82
CA LEU A 61 15.48 -11.68 -5.46
C LEU A 61 16.84 -12.21 -5.06
N SER A 62 17.61 -11.38 -4.37
CA SER A 62 18.86 -11.82 -3.73
C SER A 62 18.58 -12.71 -2.53
N LYS A 63 19.60 -13.48 -2.11
CA LYS A 63 19.48 -14.34 -0.92
C LYS A 63 19.10 -13.58 0.35
N PRO A 64 19.67 -12.39 0.66
CA PRO A 64 19.27 -11.60 1.82
C PRO A 64 17.81 -11.13 1.76
N GLU A 65 17.34 -10.71 0.58
CA GLU A 65 15.95 -10.29 0.39
C GLU A 65 14.97 -11.43 0.61
N LYS A 66 15.27 -12.62 0.10
CA LYS A 66 14.50 -13.84 0.37
C LYS A 66 14.44 -14.15 1.86
N GLY A 67 15.56 -14.10 2.56
CA GLY A 67 15.64 -14.34 3.99
C GLY A 67 14.82 -13.33 4.81
N HIS A 68 14.78 -12.07 4.37
CA HIS A 68 13.95 -11.04 5.00
C HIS A 68 12.46 -11.32 4.80
N LEU A 69 12.02 -11.64 3.59
CA LEU A 69 10.63 -11.89 3.26
C LEU A 69 10.08 -13.18 3.87
N LEU A 70 10.89 -14.23 3.93
CA LEU A 70 10.50 -15.50 4.55
C LEU A 70 10.17 -15.38 6.04
N LYS A 71 10.68 -14.38 6.74
CA LYS A 71 10.31 -14.10 8.14
C LYS A 71 8.87 -13.63 8.29
N SER A 72 8.30 -13.04 7.25
CA SER A 72 6.93 -12.51 7.24
C SER A 72 5.91 -13.47 6.63
N GLY A 73 6.36 -14.53 5.97
CA GLY A 73 5.52 -15.49 5.27
C GLY A 73 6.24 -16.11 4.08
N GLU A 74 5.56 -16.98 3.35
CA GLU A 74 6.13 -17.68 2.20
C GLU A 74 6.12 -16.86 0.89
N GLU A 75 5.45 -15.71 0.88
CA GLU A 75 5.31 -14.91 -0.32
C GLU A 75 6.52 -14.01 -0.55
N LEU A 76 7.05 -14.08 -1.77
CA LEU A 76 8.11 -13.20 -2.23
C LEU A 76 7.50 -11.95 -2.85
N LEU A 77 7.73 -10.81 -2.23
CA LEU A 77 7.15 -9.53 -2.62
C LEU A 77 8.18 -8.67 -3.34
N LYS A 78 7.74 -7.99 -4.40
CA LYS A 78 8.62 -7.20 -5.27
C LYS A 78 8.90 -5.81 -4.71
N HIS A 79 7.89 -5.15 -4.17
CA HIS A 79 7.96 -3.77 -3.69
C HIS A 79 7.77 -3.74 -2.19
N LEU A 80 8.69 -3.08 -1.50
CA LEU A 80 8.63 -2.87 -0.05
C LEU A 80 8.61 -1.38 0.23
N LYS A 81 7.74 -0.95 1.11
CA LYS A 81 7.66 0.44 1.58
C LYS A 81 7.36 0.48 3.07
N GLU A 82 7.98 1.41 3.73
CA GLU A 82 7.86 1.62 5.16
C GLU A 82 7.04 2.88 5.44
N TYR A 83 6.11 2.78 6.38
CA TYR A 83 5.30 3.90 6.86
C TYR A 83 5.51 4.08 8.35
N ARG A 84 5.83 5.29 8.75
CA ARG A 84 5.86 5.64 10.16
C ARG A 84 4.46 5.72 10.70
N VAL A 85 4.23 5.07 11.84
CA VAL A 85 2.96 5.04 12.55
C VAL A 85 3.20 5.39 14.01
N GLU A 86 2.17 5.82 14.70
CA GLU A 86 2.26 6.15 16.13
C GLU A 86 2.35 4.87 16.97
N GLU A 87 1.56 3.85 16.60
CA GLU A 87 1.54 2.56 17.29
C GLU A 87 1.55 1.40 16.31
N THR A 88 2.24 0.34 16.67
CA THR A 88 2.29 -0.92 15.89
C THR A 88 1.35 -1.99 16.43
N SER A 89 0.69 -1.77 17.55
CA SER A 89 -0.17 -2.74 18.25
C SER A 89 -1.34 -3.28 17.41
N SER A 90 -1.80 -2.49 16.44
CA SER A 90 -2.88 -2.86 15.51
C SER A 90 -2.43 -3.71 14.31
N TYR A 91 -1.13 -3.88 14.16
CA TYR A 91 -0.54 -4.56 13.00
C TYR A 91 0.19 -5.82 13.44
N GLU A 92 0.06 -6.86 12.63
CA GLU A 92 0.73 -8.15 12.84
C GLU A 92 1.53 -8.51 11.59
N ILE A 93 2.68 -9.14 11.77
CA ILE A 93 3.51 -9.62 10.65
C ILE A 93 2.71 -10.67 9.87
N GLY A 94 2.69 -10.55 8.56
CA GLY A 94 1.95 -11.42 7.65
C GLY A 94 0.48 -11.03 7.45
N LYS A 95 -0.05 -10.05 8.19
CA LYS A 95 -1.41 -9.56 8.00
C LYS A 95 -1.55 -8.86 6.66
N GLN A 96 -2.65 -9.12 5.98
CA GLN A 96 -2.99 -8.43 4.74
C GLN A 96 -3.66 -7.08 5.01
N ILE A 97 -3.25 -6.09 4.25
CA ILE A 97 -3.84 -4.75 4.22
C ILE A 97 -4.51 -4.57 2.86
N THR A 98 -5.81 -4.33 2.88
CA THR A 98 -6.63 -4.13 1.69
C THR A 98 -7.26 -2.75 1.69
N VAL A 99 -7.79 -2.32 0.56
CA VAL A 99 -8.52 -1.05 0.44
C VAL A 99 -9.68 -0.95 1.43
N LYS A 100 -10.31 -2.08 1.77
CA LYS A 100 -11.41 -2.14 2.75
C LYS A 100 -11.01 -1.68 4.16
N ASN A 101 -9.72 -1.68 4.47
CA ASN A 101 -9.21 -1.21 5.77
C ASN A 101 -9.14 0.32 5.84
N PHE A 102 -9.41 1.00 4.74
CA PHE A 102 -9.36 2.46 4.65
C PHE A 102 -10.77 3.01 4.40
N GLU A 103 -11.22 3.89 5.28
CA GLU A 103 -12.37 4.76 4.96
C GLU A 103 -11.86 5.85 3.99
N VAL A 104 -12.18 5.68 2.72
CA VAL A 104 -11.69 6.55 1.66
C VAL A 104 -12.37 7.91 1.71
N ARG A 105 -11.67 8.92 2.16
CA ARG A 105 -12.09 10.32 2.06
C ARG A 105 -11.17 11.17 1.18
N LYS A 106 -9.89 10.87 1.13
CA LYS A 106 -8.92 11.52 0.21
C LYS A 106 -7.70 10.64 0.03
N LEU A 107 -7.29 10.47 -1.21
CA LEU A 107 -6.04 9.81 -1.55
C LEU A 107 -5.04 10.85 -2.09
N ILE A 108 -3.85 10.87 -1.52
CA ILE A 108 -2.71 11.57 -2.09
C ILE A 108 -1.82 10.51 -2.73
N SER A 109 -1.69 10.56 -4.04
CA SER A 109 -0.73 9.72 -4.75
C SER A 109 0.63 10.42 -4.79
N VAL A 110 1.66 9.75 -4.33
CA VAL A 110 3.04 10.11 -4.60
C VAL A 110 3.48 9.24 -5.77
N ALA A 111 3.43 9.80 -6.97
CA ALA A 111 3.72 9.08 -8.19
C ALA A 111 5.21 8.69 -8.27
N ASN A 112 5.48 7.41 -8.21
CA ASN A 112 6.63 6.82 -8.86
C ASN A 112 6.14 6.03 -10.08
N LEU A 113 6.86 6.09 -11.20
CA LEU A 113 6.43 5.67 -12.54
C LEU A 113 5.73 4.28 -12.66
N TRP A 114 5.81 3.41 -11.65
CA TRP A 114 5.32 2.04 -11.73
C TRP A 114 4.47 1.58 -10.53
N VAL A 115 4.63 2.24 -9.38
CA VAL A 115 3.87 1.91 -8.16
C VAL A 115 3.46 3.21 -7.50
N GLU A 116 2.17 3.45 -7.38
CA GLU A 116 1.64 4.60 -6.68
C GLU A 116 1.45 4.27 -5.20
N VAL A 117 1.96 5.14 -4.37
CA VAL A 117 1.74 5.09 -2.93
C VAL A 117 0.51 5.92 -2.60
N LEU A 118 -0.51 5.27 -2.09
CA LEU A 118 -1.74 5.93 -1.69
C LEU A 118 -1.70 6.22 -0.19
N GLN A 119 -1.70 7.49 0.17
CA GLN A 119 -1.89 7.93 1.55
C GLN A 119 -3.29 8.50 1.74
N VAL A 120 -3.99 8.02 2.76
CA VAL A 120 -5.30 8.55 3.10
C VAL A 120 -5.14 9.79 3.98
N THR A 121 -5.57 10.94 3.48
CA THR A 121 -5.67 12.18 4.24
C THR A 121 -7.11 12.68 4.29
N ARG A 122 -7.46 13.35 5.38
CA ARG A 122 -8.82 13.89 5.58
C ARG A 122 -9.05 15.12 4.72
N LYS A 123 -9.57 15.02 3.54
CA LYS A 123 -10.45 15.96 2.80
C LYS A 123 -10.40 15.75 1.28
N ASP A 124 -11.58 15.59 0.74
CA ASP A 124 -12.03 15.74 -0.66
C ASP A 124 -11.13 15.28 -1.82
N THR A 125 -11.35 14.08 -2.33
CA THR A 125 -11.32 13.72 -3.75
C THR A 125 -11.72 12.27 -3.96
N VAL A 126 -12.51 12.03 -4.98
CA VAL A 126 -13.10 10.73 -5.33
C VAL A 126 -12.08 9.83 -5.99
N LEU A 127 -12.04 8.57 -5.58
CA LEU A 127 -11.36 7.50 -6.27
C LEU A 127 -12.34 6.42 -6.69
N ALA A 128 -12.21 6.00 -7.94
CA ALA A 128 -12.85 4.80 -8.40
C ALA A 128 -11.95 3.60 -8.09
N GLU A 129 -12.47 2.68 -7.33
CA GLU A 129 -11.89 1.38 -7.08
C GLU A 129 -12.24 0.46 -8.25
N VAL A 130 -11.26 -0.21 -8.83
CA VAL A 130 -11.47 -1.35 -9.71
C VAL A 130 -10.99 -2.58 -8.97
N LEU A 131 -11.91 -3.46 -8.75
CA LEU A 131 -11.67 -4.81 -8.22
C LEU A 131 -10.99 -5.69 -9.26
#